data_a95dc0835955aa59acb3277c064f298e
#
_entry.id   a95dc0835955aa59acb3277c064f298e
#
_cell.length_a   1.000
_cell.length_b   1.000
_cell.length_c   1.000
_cell.angle_alpha   90.00
_cell.angle_beta   90.00
_cell.angle_gamma   90.00
#
_symmetry.space_group_name_H-M   'P 1'
#
loop_
_entity.id
_entity.type
_entity.pdbx_description
1 polymer ?
#
loop_
_entity_poly.entity_id
_entity_poly.type
_entity_poly.pdbx_seq_one_letter_code
_entity_poly.pdbx_strand_id
1 'polypeptide(L)'
;MSVAESTKLNLSAGAASVAMAVLLVCLKLWALGETGALSVAASLADSAMDLMVSLAAMAALIYAAKPADEDHAFGHTSAEDLAALTQAVFVTISAGVIGWIAVARLLAEQPSRLQAEGPGMVVMSVSVVLTLVLVWWQGRVAKRTGSRVVAADRLHYLGDLLPNIGAIASLWASKTYAMGAIDSVVALTAAVVMAVGAIRIGKGAWDALMDRTADPKIVDGIAAIAGSWPGVHGFHDLKTRTAGSRVFVNLHIELDGGQSLREAHAIGAALRRAILSAYPQADVIIHKDVARDN
;
A
#
# COMPACT_ATOMS: atom_id res chain seq x y z
N MET A 1 -5.44 16.60 -1.59
CA MET A 1 -3.97 16.57 -1.39
C MET A 1 -3.30 16.61 -2.75
N SER A 2 -2.25 17.42 -2.93
CA SER A 2 -1.54 17.47 -4.21
C SER A 2 -0.72 16.20 -4.46
N VAL A 3 -0.42 15.90 -5.74
CA VAL A 3 0.45 14.75 -6.11
C VAL A 3 1.81 14.86 -5.42
N ALA A 4 2.39 16.06 -5.37
CA ALA A 4 3.69 16.30 -4.72
C ALA A 4 3.66 16.01 -3.22
N GLU A 5 2.57 16.34 -2.52
CA GLU A 5 2.41 16.01 -1.09
C GLU A 5 2.25 14.50 -0.88
N SER A 6 1.47 13.83 -1.73
CA SER A 6 1.32 12.36 -1.69
C SER A 6 2.67 11.68 -1.88
N THR A 7 3.44 12.09 -2.89
CA THR A 7 4.78 11.55 -3.18
C THR A 7 5.72 11.73 -2.00
N LYS A 8 5.78 12.93 -1.39
CA LYS A 8 6.61 13.18 -0.20
C LYS A 8 6.24 12.28 0.97
N LEU A 9 4.95 12.10 1.24
CA LEU A 9 4.48 11.23 2.31
C LEU A 9 4.81 9.75 2.04
N ASN A 10 4.60 9.27 0.81
CA ASN A 10 4.93 7.90 0.43
C ASN A 10 6.43 7.64 0.56
N LEU A 11 7.28 8.54 0.07
CA LEU A 11 8.74 8.44 0.21
C LEU A 11 9.16 8.48 1.68
N SER A 12 8.51 9.29 2.54
CA SER A 12 8.80 9.30 3.98
C SER A 12 8.44 7.98 4.66
N ALA A 13 7.36 7.33 4.25
CA ALA A 13 6.98 6.02 4.76
C ALA A 13 7.97 4.94 4.32
N GLY A 14 8.36 4.92 3.03
CA GLY A 14 9.38 4.01 2.52
C GLY A 14 10.75 4.20 3.18
N ALA A 15 11.18 5.46 3.37
CA ALA A 15 12.42 5.77 4.08
C ALA A 15 12.39 5.30 5.55
N ALA A 16 11.25 5.45 6.23
CA ALA A 16 11.06 4.95 7.58
C ALA A 16 11.15 3.42 7.64
N SER A 17 10.57 2.70 6.66
CA SER A 17 10.69 1.23 6.53
C SER A 17 12.14 0.79 6.35
N VAL A 18 12.85 1.40 5.41
CA VAL A 18 14.27 1.07 5.17
C VAL A 18 15.13 1.36 6.40
N ALA A 19 14.94 2.53 7.04
CA ALA A 19 15.65 2.88 8.26
C ALA A 19 15.39 1.89 9.40
N MET A 20 14.13 1.46 9.54
CA MET A 20 13.73 0.44 10.51
C MET A 20 14.41 -0.90 10.23
N ALA A 21 14.33 -1.38 8.98
CA ALA A 21 14.93 -2.65 8.59
C ALA A 21 16.46 -2.64 8.81
N VAL A 22 17.14 -1.56 8.43
CA VAL A 22 18.59 -1.38 8.71
C VAL A 22 18.87 -1.42 10.21
N LEU A 23 18.08 -0.71 11.02
CA LEU A 23 18.24 -0.70 12.48
C LEU A 23 18.08 -2.11 13.08
N LEU A 24 17.06 -2.86 12.63
CA LEU A 24 16.84 -4.24 13.11
C LEU A 24 17.96 -5.18 12.69
N VAL A 25 18.47 -5.06 11.46
CA VAL A 25 19.65 -5.83 11.00
C VAL A 25 20.87 -5.51 11.86
N CYS A 26 21.16 -4.22 12.12
CA CYS A 26 22.30 -3.82 12.95
C CYS A 26 22.19 -4.35 14.40
N LEU A 27 20.99 -4.23 15.00
CA LEU A 27 20.74 -4.75 16.36
C LEU A 27 20.93 -6.27 16.44
N LYS A 28 20.44 -7.00 15.45
CA LYS A 28 20.58 -8.47 15.41
C LYS A 28 21.99 -8.92 15.07
N LEU A 29 22.73 -8.17 14.24
CA LEU A 29 24.17 -8.40 14.01
C LEU A 29 24.97 -8.23 15.30
N TRP A 30 24.71 -7.18 16.04
CA TRP A 30 25.34 -6.97 17.35
C TRP A 30 25.01 -8.11 18.33
N ALA A 31 23.72 -8.47 18.44
CA ALA A 31 23.29 -9.56 19.31
C ALA A 31 23.89 -10.92 18.91
N LEU A 32 24.05 -11.18 17.60
CA LEU A 32 24.74 -12.38 17.10
C LEU A 32 26.23 -12.41 17.50
N GLY A 33 26.90 -11.25 17.40
CA GLY A 33 28.32 -11.13 17.83
C GLY A 33 28.52 -11.41 19.32
N GLU A 34 27.57 -10.99 20.18
CA GLU A 34 27.62 -11.22 21.62
C GLU A 34 27.23 -12.66 22.03
N THR A 35 26.27 -13.27 21.35
CA THR A 35 25.70 -14.56 21.76
C THR A 35 26.20 -15.76 20.97
N GLY A 36 26.55 -15.57 19.71
CA GLY A 36 26.87 -16.67 18.77
C GLY A 36 25.67 -17.61 18.52
N ALA A 37 24.46 -17.25 18.94
CA ALA A 37 23.29 -18.11 18.94
C ALA A 37 22.71 -18.30 17.53
N LEU A 38 22.48 -19.55 17.12
CA LEU A 38 21.92 -19.89 15.81
C LEU A 38 20.50 -19.34 15.62
N SER A 39 19.71 -19.21 16.69
CA SER A 39 18.40 -18.57 16.68
C SER A 39 18.45 -17.08 16.31
N VAL A 40 19.49 -16.37 16.79
CA VAL A 40 19.75 -14.96 16.43
C VAL A 40 20.19 -14.86 14.97
N ALA A 41 21.01 -15.81 14.47
CA ALA A 41 21.41 -15.85 13.07
C ALA A 41 20.19 -16.07 12.14
N ALA A 42 19.26 -16.97 12.49
CA ALA A 42 18.02 -17.15 11.76
C ALA A 42 17.16 -15.87 11.74
N SER A 43 16.99 -15.22 12.88
CA SER A 43 16.24 -13.96 12.99
C SER A 43 16.92 -12.80 12.24
N LEU A 44 18.25 -12.81 12.12
CA LEU A 44 19.00 -11.86 11.29
C LEU A 44 18.73 -12.09 9.80
N ALA A 45 18.66 -13.36 9.35
CA ALA A 45 18.34 -13.69 7.97
C ALA A 45 16.94 -13.16 7.59
N ASP A 46 15.95 -13.33 8.47
CA ASP A 46 14.59 -12.78 8.26
C ASP A 46 14.65 -11.26 8.12
N SER A 47 15.36 -10.56 9.02
CA SER A 47 15.48 -9.09 8.91
C SER A 47 16.26 -8.60 7.69
N ALA A 48 17.18 -9.40 7.17
CA ALA A 48 17.84 -9.09 5.91
C ALA A 48 16.87 -9.21 4.72
N MET A 49 15.96 -10.19 4.74
CA MET A 49 14.87 -10.29 3.75
C MET A 49 13.91 -9.12 3.84
N ASP A 50 13.52 -8.70 5.05
CA ASP A 50 12.66 -7.53 5.27
C ASP A 50 13.31 -6.25 4.71
N LEU A 51 14.62 -6.10 4.89
CA LEU A 51 15.38 -5.00 4.31
C LEU A 51 15.34 -5.03 2.77
N MET A 52 15.45 -6.19 2.14
CA MET A 52 15.34 -6.32 0.68
C MET A 52 13.95 -5.93 0.19
N VAL A 53 12.89 -6.36 0.88
CA VAL A 53 11.50 -6.00 0.56
C VAL A 53 11.28 -4.49 0.70
N SER A 54 11.75 -3.89 1.78
CA SER A 54 11.64 -2.44 2.02
C SER A 54 12.44 -1.62 1.01
N LEU A 55 13.62 -2.07 0.61
CA LEU A 55 14.41 -1.42 -0.45
C LEU A 55 13.71 -1.52 -1.81
N ALA A 56 13.10 -2.65 -2.14
CA ALA A 56 12.33 -2.81 -3.38
C ALA A 56 11.10 -1.89 -3.40
N ALA A 57 10.36 -1.80 -2.28
CA ALA A 57 9.24 -0.88 -2.14
C ALA A 57 9.68 0.59 -2.28
N MET A 58 10.79 0.97 -1.65
CA MET A 58 11.35 2.32 -1.76
C MET A 58 11.80 2.63 -3.19
N ALA A 59 12.46 1.70 -3.87
CA ALA A 59 12.86 1.85 -5.27
C ALA A 59 11.64 2.08 -6.18
N ALA A 60 10.55 1.33 -5.96
CA ALA A 60 9.30 1.51 -6.69
C ALA A 60 8.68 2.90 -6.44
N LEU A 61 8.68 3.38 -5.19
CA LEU A 61 8.18 4.73 -4.85
C LEU A 61 9.02 5.83 -5.51
N ILE A 62 10.36 5.67 -5.52
CA ILE A 62 11.27 6.61 -6.20
C ILE A 62 11.02 6.60 -7.72
N TYR A 63 10.88 5.41 -8.30
CA TYR A 63 10.60 5.27 -9.73
C TYR A 63 9.24 5.86 -10.11
N ALA A 64 8.21 5.59 -9.33
CA ALA A 64 6.87 6.13 -9.52
C ALA A 64 6.81 7.67 -9.42
N ALA A 65 7.73 8.26 -8.65
CA ALA A 65 7.84 9.71 -8.49
C ALA A 65 8.47 10.43 -9.70
N LYS A 66 9.07 9.70 -10.66
CA LYS A 66 9.63 10.31 -11.87
C LYS A 66 8.52 10.93 -12.71
N PRO A 67 8.74 12.12 -13.27
CA PRO A 67 7.81 12.74 -14.21
C PRO A 67 7.69 11.91 -15.50
N ALA A 68 6.69 12.23 -16.30
CA ALA A 68 6.56 11.70 -17.66
C ALA A 68 7.83 12.01 -18.49
N ASP A 69 8.22 11.03 -19.32
CA ASP A 69 9.33 11.10 -20.26
C ASP A 69 8.90 10.63 -21.66
N GLU A 70 9.83 10.49 -22.59
CA GLU A 70 9.53 10.09 -23.97
C GLU A 70 8.97 8.67 -24.07
N ASP A 71 9.44 7.76 -23.22
CA ASP A 71 8.99 6.35 -23.20
C ASP A 71 7.71 6.16 -22.39
N HIS A 72 7.47 7.00 -21.36
CA HIS A 72 6.36 6.90 -20.43
C HIS A 72 5.58 8.22 -20.37
N ALA A 73 4.86 8.55 -21.43
CA ALA A 73 4.13 9.81 -21.60
C ALA A 73 3.09 10.10 -20.49
N PHE A 74 2.56 9.08 -19.82
CA PHE A 74 1.63 9.22 -18.67
C PHE A 74 2.34 9.23 -17.32
N GLY A 75 3.68 9.18 -17.28
CA GLY A 75 4.49 9.08 -16.09
C GLY A 75 4.65 7.64 -15.59
N HIS A 76 5.22 7.49 -14.41
CA HIS A 76 5.68 6.20 -13.87
C HIS A 76 4.83 5.69 -12.71
N THR A 77 3.69 6.32 -12.41
CA THR A 77 2.89 6.04 -11.20
C THR A 77 2.34 4.62 -11.12
N SER A 78 2.16 3.92 -12.24
CA SER A 78 1.76 2.50 -12.27
C SER A 78 2.79 1.57 -11.60
N ALA A 79 4.04 2.02 -11.41
CA ALA A 79 5.06 1.25 -10.69
C ALA A 79 4.68 1.01 -9.22
N GLU A 80 3.90 1.92 -8.60
CA GLU A 80 3.34 1.69 -7.27
C GLU A 80 2.39 0.48 -7.26
N ASP A 81 1.51 0.37 -8.25
CA ASP A 81 0.55 -0.73 -8.33
C ASP A 81 1.25 -2.06 -8.63
N LEU A 82 2.27 -2.05 -9.50
CA LEU A 82 3.06 -3.25 -9.79
C LEU A 82 3.82 -3.74 -8.55
N ALA A 83 4.45 -2.83 -7.81
CA ALA A 83 5.14 -3.17 -6.56
C ALA A 83 4.17 -3.67 -5.49
N ALA A 84 3.00 -3.03 -5.34
CA ALA A 84 1.98 -3.46 -4.41
C ALA A 84 1.42 -4.86 -4.74
N LEU A 85 1.24 -5.16 -6.03
CA LEU A 85 0.82 -6.49 -6.49
C LEU A 85 1.88 -7.55 -6.16
N THR A 86 3.15 -7.28 -6.47
CA THR A 86 4.28 -8.17 -6.17
C THR A 86 4.38 -8.44 -4.67
N GLN A 87 4.29 -7.39 -3.86
CA GLN A 87 4.35 -7.49 -2.40
C GLN A 87 3.13 -8.24 -1.83
N ALA A 88 1.94 -8.05 -2.39
CA ALA A 88 0.73 -8.78 -2.00
C ALA A 88 0.87 -10.30 -2.28
N VAL A 89 1.48 -10.69 -3.40
CA VAL A 89 1.79 -12.10 -3.69
C VAL A 89 2.76 -12.66 -2.65
N PHE A 90 3.85 -11.94 -2.35
CA PHE A 90 4.82 -12.34 -1.34
C PHE A 90 4.16 -12.54 0.04
N VAL A 91 3.36 -11.56 0.50
CA VAL A 91 2.64 -11.65 1.80
C VAL A 91 1.64 -12.81 1.80
N THR A 92 0.98 -13.09 0.67
CA THR A 92 0.04 -14.23 0.56
C THR A 92 0.76 -15.57 0.72
N ILE A 93 1.93 -15.73 0.08
CA ILE A 93 2.75 -16.92 0.22
C ILE A 93 3.22 -17.08 1.67
N SER A 94 3.74 -16.01 2.28
CA SER A 94 4.18 -15.99 3.68
C SER A 94 3.04 -16.38 4.63
N ALA A 95 1.85 -15.82 4.44
CA ALA A 95 0.66 -16.17 5.22
C ALA A 95 0.29 -17.64 5.06
N GLY A 96 0.40 -18.19 3.84
CA GLY A 96 0.18 -19.63 3.57
C GLY A 96 1.16 -20.51 4.34
N VAL A 97 2.44 -20.17 4.34
CA VAL A 97 3.48 -20.91 5.08
C VAL A 97 3.24 -20.83 6.59
N ILE A 98 2.99 -19.64 7.14
CA ILE A 98 2.70 -19.45 8.58
C ILE A 98 1.45 -20.25 8.97
N GLY A 99 0.37 -20.16 8.18
CA GLY A 99 -0.86 -20.90 8.42
C GLY A 99 -0.64 -22.43 8.41
N TRP A 100 0.11 -22.93 7.42
CA TRP A 100 0.47 -24.35 7.34
C TRP A 100 1.24 -24.81 8.59
N ILE A 101 2.28 -24.08 9.00
CA ILE A 101 3.07 -24.41 10.19
C ILE A 101 2.20 -24.40 11.45
N ALA A 102 1.32 -23.38 11.60
CA ALA A 102 0.41 -23.27 12.74
C ALA A 102 -0.56 -24.46 12.83
N VAL A 103 -1.15 -24.86 11.71
CA VAL A 103 -2.04 -26.04 11.64
C VAL A 103 -1.27 -27.31 11.94
N ALA A 104 -0.10 -27.52 11.35
CA ALA A 104 0.73 -28.68 11.59
C ALA A 104 1.12 -28.83 13.07
N ARG A 105 1.45 -27.72 13.76
CA ARG A 105 1.73 -27.73 15.20
C ARG A 105 0.50 -28.05 16.05
N LEU A 106 -0.68 -27.54 15.69
CA LEU A 106 -1.93 -27.85 16.38
C LEU A 106 -2.29 -29.32 16.28
N LEU A 107 -2.08 -29.94 15.10
CA LEU A 107 -2.37 -31.36 14.87
C LEU A 107 -1.36 -32.30 15.52
N ALA A 108 -0.11 -31.89 15.65
CA ALA A 108 0.97 -32.71 16.21
C ALA A 108 1.06 -32.61 17.75
N GLU A 109 0.18 -31.84 18.41
CA GLU A 109 0.20 -31.60 19.88
C GLU A 109 1.58 -31.21 20.43
N GLN A 110 2.45 -30.61 19.59
CA GLN A 110 3.80 -30.25 19.99
C GLN A 110 3.79 -28.89 20.68
N PRO A 111 4.24 -28.82 21.96
CA PRO A 111 4.39 -27.53 22.64
C PRO A 111 5.48 -26.69 21.98
N SER A 112 5.22 -25.43 21.73
CA SER A 112 6.24 -24.50 21.26
C SER A 112 7.30 -24.31 22.35
N ARG A 113 8.53 -24.76 22.08
CA ARG A 113 9.69 -24.47 22.95
C ARG A 113 10.19 -23.09 22.61
N LEU A 114 9.62 -22.06 23.27
CA LEU A 114 10.17 -20.72 23.22
C LEU A 114 11.39 -20.65 24.14
N GLN A 115 12.58 -20.74 23.58
CA GLN A 115 13.82 -20.48 24.29
C GLN A 115 14.12 -18.99 24.20
N ALA A 116 13.69 -18.22 25.21
CA ALA A 116 14.03 -16.80 25.32
C ALA A 116 15.20 -16.64 26.30
N GLU A 117 16.41 -16.47 25.77
CA GLU A 117 17.55 -16.00 26.57
C GLU A 117 17.47 -14.48 26.74
N GLY A 118 17.89 -13.97 27.91
CA GLY A 118 17.65 -12.58 28.37
C GLY A 118 17.96 -11.47 27.33
N PRO A 119 19.13 -11.45 26.64
CA PRO A 119 19.42 -10.45 25.62
C PRO A 119 18.47 -10.49 24.41
N GLY A 120 18.02 -11.68 23.99
CA GLY A 120 17.06 -11.86 22.93
C GLY A 120 15.68 -11.24 23.23
N MET A 121 15.22 -11.32 24.48
CA MET A 121 13.96 -10.70 24.90
C MET A 121 14.01 -9.16 24.81
N VAL A 122 15.11 -8.53 25.16
CA VAL A 122 15.26 -7.07 25.07
C VAL A 122 15.18 -6.63 23.60
N VAL A 123 15.95 -7.29 22.71
CA VAL A 123 15.94 -6.97 21.27
C VAL A 123 14.55 -7.19 20.69
N MET A 124 13.87 -8.29 21.03
CA MET A 124 12.50 -8.57 20.58
C MET A 124 11.52 -7.50 21.07
N SER A 125 11.57 -7.09 22.33
CA SER A 125 10.68 -6.07 22.88
C SER A 125 10.90 -4.71 22.22
N VAL A 126 12.15 -4.31 22.00
CA VAL A 126 12.50 -3.08 21.29
C VAL A 126 12.00 -3.16 19.84
N SER A 127 12.21 -4.28 19.16
CA SER A 127 11.73 -4.49 17.78
C SER A 127 10.21 -4.34 17.68
N VAL A 128 9.45 -4.93 18.61
CA VAL A 128 7.98 -4.82 18.66
C VAL A 128 7.54 -3.36 18.81
N VAL A 129 8.13 -2.60 19.71
CA VAL A 129 7.77 -1.18 19.95
C VAL A 129 8.07 -0.35 18.69
N LEU A 130 9.25 -0.52 18.11
CA LEU A 130 9.66 0.20 16.91
C LEU A 130 8.75 -0.15 15.71
N THR A 131 8.43 -1.43 15.52
CA THR A 131 7.51 -1.87 14.45
C THR A 131 6.09 -1.33 14.65
N LEU A 132 5.59 -1.24 15.88
CA LEU A 132 4.29 -0.61 16.18
C LEU A 132 4.25 0.85 15.73
N VAL A 133 5.32 1.62 16.00
CA VAL A 133 5.42 3.02 15.57
C VAL A 133 5.44 3.12 14.05
N LEU A 134 6.21 2.27 13.39
CA LEU A 134 6.28 2.22 11.92
C LEU A 134 4.91 1.90 11.31
N VAL A 135 4.27 0.83 11.75
CA VAL A 135 2.94 0.36 11.28
C VAL A 135 1.86 1.44 11.49
N TRP A 136 1.91 2.15 12.61
CA TRP A 136 1.03 3.26 12.86
C TRP A 136 1.26 4.42 11.88
N TRP A 137 2.53 4.80 11.63
CA TRP A 137 2.90 5.85 10.67
C TRP A 137 2.50 5.48 9.25
N GLN A 138 2.87 4.28 8.79
CA GLN A 138 2.49 3.76 7.48
C GLN A 138 0.97 3.74 7.29
N GLY A 139 0.22 3.32 8.32
CA GLY A 139 -1.25 3.32 8.28
C GLY A 139 -1.84 4.71 8.10
N ARG A 140 -1.20 5.72 8.68
CA ARG A 140 -1.59 7.13 8.54
C ARG A 140 -1.28 7.66 7.12
N VAL A 141 -0.11 7.32 6.60
CA VAL A 141 0.29 7.69 5.24
C VAL A 141 -0.61 6.99 4.21
N ALA A 142 -0.75 5.68 4.26
CA ALA A 142 -1.58 4.91 3.33
C ALA A 142 -3.03 5.40 3.26
N LYS A 143 -3.62 5.75 4.43
CA LYS A 143 -4.98 6.32 4.48
C LYS A 143 -5.07 7.72 3.83
N ARG A 144 -4.01 8.52 3.89
CA ARG A 144 -4.00 9.87 3.34
C ARG A 144 -3.70 9.90 1.84
N THR A 145 -2.80 9.03 1.41
CA THR A 145 -2.28 9.03 0.03
C THR A 145 -3.01 8.06 -0.89
N GLY A 146 -3.63 7.02 -0.32
CA GLY A 146 -4.17 5.89 -1.07
C GLY A 146 -3.10 4.95 -1.64
N SER A 147 -1.81 5.11 -1.28
CA SER A 147 -0.71 4.29 -1.79
C SER A 147 -0.87 2.83 -1.37
N ARG A 148 -0.99 1.96 -2.37
CA ARG A 148 -1.10 0.51 -2.17
C ARG A 148 0.23 -0.12 -1.77
N VAL A 149 1.35 0.44 -2.26
CA VAL A 149 2.69 -0.01 -1.88
C VAL A 149 2.94 0.21 -0.39
N VAL A 150 2.59 1.41 0.15
CA VAL A 150 2.71 1.69 1.59
C VAL A 150 1.77 0.81 2.40
N ALA A 151 0.57 0.52 1.88
CA ALA A 151 -0.38 -0.39 2.54
C ALA A 151 0.12 -1.84 2.55
N ALA A 152 0.77 -2.30 1.48
CA ALA A 152 1.36 -3.65 1.37
C ALA A 152 2.56 -3.81 2.30
N ASP A 153 3.45 -2.81 2.35
CA ASP A 153 4.61 -2.77 3.24
C ASP A 153 4.17 -2.78 4.71
N ARG A 154 3.14 -1.99 5.06
CA ARG A 154 2.52 -2.03 6.39
C ARG A 154 1.98 -3.42 6.74
N LEU A 155 1.35 -4.11 5.79
CA LEU A 155 0.78 -5.44 6.01
C LEU A 155 1.89 -6.48 6.24
N HIS A 156 3.01 -6.36 5.54
CA HIS A 156 4.20 -7.16 5.76
C HIS A 156 4.70 -7.01 7.21
N TYR A 157 4.96 -5.78 7.69
CA TYR A 157 5.37 -5.54 9.07
C TYR A 157 4.35 -5.97 10.12
N LEU A 158 3.04 -5.94 9.81
CA LEU A 158 2.01 -6.51 10.68
C LEU A 158 2.14 -8.04 10.76
N GLY A 159 2.55 -8.69 9.66
CA GLY A 159 2.83 -10.11 9.62
C GLY A 159 3.93 -10.54 10.58
N ASP A 160 4.97 -9.73 10.70
CA ASP A 160 6.09 -9.99 11.60
C ASP A 160 5.74 -9.64 13.06
N LEU A 161 4.90 -8.63 13.25
CA LEU A 161 4.51 -8.13 14.57
C LEU A 161 3.55 -9.08 15.29
N LEU A 162 2.54 -9.62 14.59
CA LEU A 162 1.51 -10.44 15.21
C LEU A 162 2.04 -11.73 15.83
N PRO A 163 2.93 -12.52 15.17
CA PRO A 163 3.57 -13.66 15.81
C PRO A 163 4.42 -13.29 17.02
N ASN A 164 5.15 -12.17 16.97
CA ASN A 164 5.98 -11.71 18.08
C ASN A 164 5.13 -11.32 19.32
N ILE A 165 4.02 -10.64 19.12
CA ILE A 165 3.05 -10.34 20.20
C ILE A 165 2.44 -11.64 20.71
N GLY A 166 2.08 -12.56 19.82
CA GLY A 166 1.55 -13.88 20.17
C GLY A 166 2.52 -14.68 21.02
N ALA A 167 3.80 -14.70 20.66
CA ALA A 167 4.84 -15.36 21.44
C ALA A 167 4.97 -14.78 22.86
N ILE A 168 4.94 -13.45 23.00
CA ILE A 168 4.97 -12.79 24.31
C ILE A 168 3.71 -13.14 25.14
N ALA A 169 2.53 -13.11 24.49
CA ALA A 169 1.26 -13.49 25.14
C ALA A 169 1.23 -14.96 25.55
N SER A 170 1.75 -15.87 24.71
CA SER A 170 1.87 -17.29 25.01
C SER A 170 2.79 -17.57 26.19
N LEU A 171 3.94 -16.89 26.26
CA LEU A 171 4.86 -17.00 27.41
C LEU A 171 4.18 -16.60 28.72
N TRP A 172 3.37 -15.55 28.70
CA TRP A 172 2.62 -15.10 29.86
C TRP A 172 1.49 -16.09 30.23
N ALA A 173 0.73 -16.55 29.21
CA ALA A 173 -0.38 -17.46 29.42
C ALA A 173 0.06 -18.88 29.80
N SER A 174 1.20 -19.38 29.29
CA SER A 174 1.71 -20.71 29.64
C SER A 174 2.16 -20.79 31.10
N LYS A 175 2.67 -19.69 31.66
CA LYS A 175 2.98 -19.61 33.10
C LYS A 175 1.73 -19.64 33.97
N THR A 176 0.58 -19.19 33.46
CA THR A 176 -0.65 -19.02 34.23
C THR A 176 -1.66 -20.13 34.00
N TYR A 177 -1.74 -20.72 32.78
CA TYR A 177 -2.83 -21.62 32.37
C TYR A 177 -2.40 -22.91 31.68
N ALA A 178 -1.09 -23.20 31.54
CA ALA A 178 -0.54 -24.41 30.87
C ALA A 178 -1.12 -24.67 29.43
N MET A 179 -1.54 -23.63 28.69
CA MET A 179 -2.19 -23.77 27.38
C MET A 179 -1.17 -23.58 26.25
N GLY A 180 -0.52 -24.68 25.82
CA GLY A 180 0.49 -24.66 24.75
C GLY A 180 -0.04 -24.35 23.33
N ALA A 181 -1.35 -24.36 23.10
CA ALA A 181 -1.96 -24.15 21.80
C ALA A 181 -2.17 -22.67 21.45
N ILE A 182 -2.05 -21.74 22.40
CA ILE A 182 -2.34 -20.29 22.20
C ILE A 182 -1.47 -19.71 21.10
N ASP A 183 -0.17 -20.00 21.07
CA ASP A 183 0.78 -19.54 20.06
C ASP A 183 0.32 -19.91 18.64
N SER A 184 -0.06 -21.16 18.43
CA SER A 184 -0.51 -21.64 17.12
C SER A 184 -1.85 -21.03 16.69
N VAL A 185 -2.77 -20.78 17.63
CA VAL A 185 -4.05 -20.10 17.35
C VAL A 185 -3.82 -18.64 16.96
N VAL A 186 -2.92 -17.93 17.66
CA VAL A 186 -2.55 -16.55 17.32
C VAL A 186 -1.85 -16.50 15.97
N ALA A 187 -0.91 -17.40 15.68
CA ALA A 187 -0.23 -17.48 14.39
C ALA A 187 -1.21 -17.77 13.24
N LEU A 188 -2.18 -18.68 13.43
CA LEU A 188 -3.21 -18.97 12.44
C LEU A 188 -4.11 -17.76 12.19
N THR A 189 -4.52 -17.06 13.26
CA THR A 189 -5.32 -15.84 13.15
C THR A 189 -4.55 -14.75 12.38
N ALA A 190 -3.27 -14.55 12.69
CA ALA A 190 -2.39 -13.63 11.98
C ALA A 190 -2.30 -13.99 10.49
N ALA A 191 -2.07 -15.26 10.16
CA ALA A 191 -2.00 -15.74 8.79
C ALA A 191 -3.29 -15.46 8.01
N VAL A 192 -4.47 -15.67 8.60
CA VAL A 192 -5.77 -15.35 7.96
C VAL A 192 -5.90 -13.83 7.72
N VAL A 193 -5.58 -13.00 8.71
CA VAL A 193 -5.65 -11.54 8.58
C VAL A 193 -4.71 -11.04 7.48
N MET A 194 -3.48 -11.58 7.43
CA MET A 194 -2.50 -11.25 6.39
C MET A 194 -3.00 -11.67 5.01
N ALA A 195 -3.48 -12.91 4.84
CA ALA A 195 -3.97 -13.41 3.57
C ALA A 195 -5.13 -12.57 3.03
N VAL A 196 -6.14 -12.27 3.87
CA VAL A 196 -7.28 -11.42 3.49
C VAL A 196 -6.82 -10.00 3.12
N GLY A 197 -5.89 -9.43 3.91
CA GLY A 197 -5.32 -8.11 3.63
C GLY A 197 -4.54 -8.08 2.31
N ALA A 198 -3.67 -9.06 2.08
CA ALA A 198 -2.87 -9.18 0.88
C ALA A 198 -3.73 -9.38 -0.38
N ILE A 199 -4.72 -10.26 -0.34
CA ILE A 199 -5.66 -10.47 -1.45
C ILE A 199 -6.41 -9.16 -1.77
N ARG A 200 -6.85 -8.41 -0.76
CA ARG A 200 -7.53 -7.12 -0.97
C ARG A 200 -6.61 -6.07 -1.62
N ILE A 201 -5.38 -5.96 -1.15
CA ILE A 201 -4.38 -5.03 -1.72
C ILE A 201 -4.02 -5.47 -3.14
N GLY A 202 -3.72 -6.76 -3.35
CA GLY A 202 -3.37 -7.32 -4.64
C GLY A 202 -4.50 -7.15 -5.66
N LYS A 203 -5.77 -7.40 -5.26
CA LYS A 203 -6.92 -7.13 -6.12
C LYS A 203 -7.02 -5.65 -6.50
N GLY A 204 -6.82 -4.73 -5.55
CA GLY A 204 -6.84 -3.30 -5.85
C GLY A 204 -5.73 -2.86 -6.79
N ALA A 205 -4.52 -3.43 -6.65
CA ALA A 205 -3.40 -3.16 -7.54
C ALA A 205 -3.64 -3.75 -8.95
N TRP A 206 -4.12 -5.00 -9.02
CA TRP A 206 -4.54 -5.62 -10.27
C TRP A 206 -5.61 -4.80 -11.00
N ASP A 207 -6.66 -4.41 -10.28
CA ASP A 207 -7.75 -3.59 -10.82
C ASP A 207 -7.22 -2.26 -11.41
N ALA A 208 -6.25 -1.61 -10.74
CA ALA A 208 -5.63 -0.39 -11.23
C ALA A 208 -4.79 -0.61 -12.50
N LEU A 209 -4.01 -1.70 -12.56
CA LEU A 209 -3.23 -2.09 -13.74
C LEU A 209 -4.13 -2.49 -14.92
N MET A 210 -5.37 -2.92 -14.65
CA MET A 210 -6.38 -3.25 -15.65
C MET A 210 -7.34 -2.08 -15.93
N ASP A 211 -6.89 -0.85 -15.71
CA ASP A 211 -7.63 0.39 -16.02
C ASP A 211 -9.02 0.48 -15.37
N ARG A 212 -9.19 -0.07 -14.16
CA ARG A 212 -10.45 0.04 -13.43
C ARG A 212 -10.82 1.51 -13.20
N THR A 213 -12.09 1.80 -13.38
CA THR A 213 -12.71 3.10 -13.08
C THR A 213 -12.32 3.61 -11.68
N ALA A 214 -12.08 4.90 -11.55
CA ALA A 214 -11.80 5.57 -10.27
C ALA A 214 -12.95 5.41 -9.25
N ASP A 215 -12.70 5.83 -8.01
CA ASP A 215 -13.71 5.80 -6.94
C ASP A 215 -15.01 6.48 -7.41
N PRO A 216 -16.17 5.86 -7.23
CA PRO A 216 -17.48 6.43 -7.63
C PRO A 216 -17.67 7.87 -7.17
N LYS A 217 -17.20 8.25 -5.98
CA LYS A 217 -17.29 9.62 -5.48
C LYS A 217 -16.53 10.63 -6.34
N ILE A 218 -15.40 10.20 -6.94
CA ILE A 218 -14.62 11.05 -7.86
C ILE A 218 -15.35 11.14 -9.19
N VAL A 219 -15.84 10.02 -9.71
CA VAL A 219 -16.58 9.96 -10.98
C VAL A 219 -17.83 10.81 -10.92
N ASP A 220 -18.67 10.59 -9.89
CA ASP A 220 -19.92 11.32 -9.67
C ASP A 220 -19.67 12.83 -9.47
N GLY A 221 -18.61 13.18 -8.74
CA GLY A 221 -18.25 14.57 -8.53
C GLY A 221 -17.76 15.26 -9.79
N ILE A 222 -17.00 14.59 -10.65
CA ILE A 222 -16.60 15.12 -11.97
C ILE A 222 -17.81 15.25 -12.87
N ALA A 223 -18.70 14.27 -12.91
CA ALA A 223 -19.97 14.31 -13.65
C ALA A 223 -20.85 15.49 -13.22
N ALA A 224 -20.98 15.74 -11.91
CA ALA A 224 -21.74 16.86 -11.39
C ALA A 224 -21.14 18.22 -11.80
N ILE A 225 -19.81 18.37 -11.76
CA ILE A 225 -19.12 19.58 -12.23
C ILE A 225 -19.36 19.78 -13.72
N ALA A 226 -19.20 18.74 -14.55
CA ALA A 226 -19.37 18.83 -15.99
C ALA A 226 -20.83 19.14 -16.39
N GLY A 227 -21.80 18.45 -15.78
CA GLY A 227 -23.21 18.60 -16.11
C GLY A 227 -23.83 19.93 -15.67
N SER A 228 -23.20 20.64 -14.72
CA SER A 228 -23.63 21.98 -14.28
C SER A 228 -22.79 23.12 -14.84
N TRP A 229 -21.84 22.81 -15.74
CA TRP A 229 -20.91 23.83 -16.20
C TRP A 229 -21.54 24.80 -17.23
N PRO A 230 -21.40 26.12 -17.06
CA PRO A 230 -21.97 27.07 -17.99
C PRO A 230 -21.49 26.87 -19.43
N GLY A 231 -22.41 26.82 -20.38
CA GLY A 231 -22.14 26.61 -21.80
C GLY A 231 -21.95 25.14 -22.21
N VAL A 232 -22.03 24.19 -21.28
CA VAL A 232 -22.08 22.74 -21.56
C VAL A 232 -23.56 22.33 -21.64
N HIS A 233 -23.97 21.81 -22.80
CA HIS A 233 -25.35 21.33 -23.04
C HIS A 233 -25.54 19.87 -22.59
N GLY A 234 -24.46 19.09 -22.64
CA GLY A 234 -24.42 17.70 -22.23
C GLY A 234 -22.98 17.19 -22.12
N PHE A 235 -22.83 16.01 -21.55
CA PHE A 235 -21.55 15.30 -21.57
C PHE A 235 -21.77 13.79 -21.74
N HIS A 236 -20.79 13.13 -22.31
CA HIS A 236 -20.80 11.67 -22.48
C HIS A 236 -19.36 11.11 -22.45
N ASP A 237 -19.21 9.79 -22.55
CA ASP A 237 -17.93 9.09 -22.56
C ASP A 237 -16.97 9.49 -21.40
N LEU A 238 -17.55 9.79 -20.21
CA LEU A 238 -16.74 9.98 -19.03
C LEU A 238 -16.05 8.65 -18.66
N LYS A 239 -14.77 8.54 -19.00
CA LYS A 239 -13.92 7.40 -18.71
C LYS A 239 -12.84 7.82 -17.73
N THR A 240 -12.66 7.02 -16.69
CA THR A 240 -11.64 7.28 -15.68
C THR A 240 -10.85 6.01 -15.42
N ARG A 241 -9.58 6.15 -15.05
CA ARG A 241 -8.74 5.06 -14.54
C ARG A 241 -7.78 5.58 -13.48
N THR A 242 -7.28 4.69 -12.64
CA THR A 242 -6.26 5.02 -11.63
C THR A 242 -4.92 4.41 -11.99
N ALA A 243 -3.84 5.10 -11.65
CA ALA A 243 -2.47 4.58 -11.70
C ALA A 243 -1.70 5.15 -10.50
N GLY A 244 -1.40 4.30 -9.53
CA GLY A 244 -0.87 4.74 -8.23
C GLY A 244 -1.75 5.80 -7.58
N SER A 245 -1.17 6.96 -7.35
CA SER A 245 -1.85 8.13 -6.74
C SER A 245 -2.55 9.06 -7.76
N ARG A 246 -2.49 8.78 -9.08
CA ARG A 246 -3.13 9.59 -10.13
C ARG A 246 -4.46 9.02 -10.58
N VAL A 247 -5.33 9.94 -11.06
CA VAL A 247 -6.59 9.62 -11.72
C VAL A 247 -6.57 10.22 -13.12
N PHE A 248 -6.65 9.40 -14.15
CA PHE A 248 -6.78 9.85 -15.53
C PHE A 248 -8.26 9.95 -15.88
N VAL A 249 -8.64 11.05 -16.54
CA VAL A 249 -10.03 11.40 -16.87
C VAL A 249 -10.12 11.80 -18.31
N ASN A 250 -10.91 11.08 -19.09
CA ASN A 250 -11.34 11.45 -20.43
C ASN A 250 -12.83 11.79 -20.38
N LEU A 251 -13.20 12.93 -20.94
CA LEU A 251 -14.57 13.44 -20.91
C LEU A 251 -14.90 14.12 -22.25
N HIS A 252 -16.04 13.82 -22.82
CA HIS A 252 -16.62 14.53 -23.94
C HIS A 252 -17.68 15.51 -23.44
N ILE A 253 -17.64 16.75 -23.92
CA ILE A 253 -18.65 17.77 -23.61
C ILE A 253 -19.32 18.25 -24.89
N GLU A 254 -20.60 18.47 -24.82
CA GLU A 254 -21.42 18.95 -25.93
C GLU A 254 -21.60 20.47 -25.81
N LEU A 255 -21.26 21.19 -26.87
CA LEU A 255 -21.25 22.65 -26.96
C LEU A 255 -22.06 23.14 -28.14
N ASP A 256 -22.49 24.40 -28.13
CA ASP A 256 -23.17 25.02 -29.25
C ASP A 256 -22.28 25.01 -30.51
N GLY A 257 -22.80 24.46 -31.62
CA GLY A 257 -22.11 24.39 -32.89
C GLY A 257 -21.91 25.74 -33.59
N GLY A 258 -22.69 26.76 -33.22
CA GLY A 258 -22.57 28.10 -33.77
C GLY A 258 -21.45 28.95 -33.15
N GLN A 259 -20.84 28.50 -32.04
CA GLN A 259 -19.76 29.24 -31.37
C GLN A 259 -18.41 29.08 -32.05
N SER A 260 -17.52 30.04 -31.86
CA SER A 260 -16.17 29.97 -32.36
C SER A 260 -15.33 28.93 -31.62
N LEU A 261 -14.29 28.36 -32.30
CA LEU A 261 -13.33 27.46 -31.64
C LEU A 261 -12.69 28.11 -30.40
N ARG A 262 -12.50 29.43 -30.39
CA ARG A 262 -11.94 30.19 -29.27
C ARG A 262 -12.87 30.12 -28.04
N GLU A 263 -14.15 30.28 -28.24
CA GLU A 263 -15.17 30.20 -27.18
C GLU A 263 -15.29 28.76 -26.66
N ALA A 264 -15.38 27.77 -27.55
CA ALA A 264 -15.39 26.36 -27.18
C ALA A 264 -14.14 25.95 -26.37
N HIS A 265 -12.96 26.48 -26.80
CA HIS A 265 -11.70 26.24 -26.06
C HIS A 265 -11.76 26.86 -24.65
N ALA A 266 -12.26 28.10 -24.55
CA ALA A 266 -12.35 28.80 -23.25
C ALA A 266 -13.23 28.06 -22.24
N ILE A 267 -14.39 27.52 -22.68
CA ILE A 267 -15.30 26.70 -21.85
C ILE A 267 -14.59 25.44 -21.37
N GLY A 268 -14.02 24.66 -22.29
CA GLY A 268 -13.33 23.41 -21.93
C GLY A 268 -12.09 23.64 -21.01
N ALA A 269 -11.33 24.72 -21.25
CA ALA A 269 -10.19 25.06 -20.40
C ALA A 269 -10.63 25.52 -19.01
N ALA A 270 -11.75 26.21 -18.87
CA ALA A 270 -12.31 26.63 -17.59
C ALA A 270 -12.84 25.43 -16.80
N LEU A 271 -13.61 24.55 -17.46
CA LEU A 271 -14.08 23.30 -16.88
C LEU A 271 -12.92 22.42 -16.40
N ARG A 272 -11.88 22.25 -17.23
CA ARG A 272 -10.68 21.50 -16.85
C ARG A 272 -10.03 22.07 -15.58
N ARG A 273 -9.89 23.39 -15.47
CA ARG A 273 -9.35 24.03 -14.25
C ARG A 273 -10.21 23.77 -13.04
N ALA A 274 -11.53 23.81 -13.16
CA ALA A 274 -12.45 23.52 -12.06
C ALA A 274 -12.31 22.07 -11.56
N ILE A 275 -12.25 21.09 -12.48
CA ILE A 275 -12.02 19.69 -12.14
C ILE A 275 -10.68 19.53 -11.44
N LEU A 276 -9.60 20.11 -11.95
CA LEU A 276 -8.26 20.05 -11.34
C LEU A 276 -8.20 20.75 -9.97
N SER A 277 -8.99 21.79 -9.75
CA SER A 277 -9.10 22.44 -8.43
C SER A 277 -9.79 21.55 -7.41
N ALA A 278 -10.85 20.84 -7.81
CA ALA A 278 -11.58 19.92 -6.95
C ALA A 278 -10.81 18.60 -6.73
N TYR A 279 -10.13 18.11 -7.77
CA TYR A 279 -9.38 16.86 -7.78
C TYR A 279 -7.94 17.06 -8.26
N PRO A 280 -7.02 17.56 -7.40
CA PRO A 280 -5.65 17.90 -7.78
C PRO A 280 -4.79 16.71 -8.26
N GLN A 281 -5.23 15.48 -7.97
CA GLN A 281 -4.61 14.23 -8.45
C GLN A 281 -5.07 13.83 -9.85
N ALA A 282 -6.05 14.54 -10.45
CA ALA A 282 -6.57 14.21 -11.76
C ALA A 282 -5.64 14.69 -12.88
N ASP A 283 -5.60 13.93 -13.97
CA ASP A 283 -5.13 14.36 -15.27
C ASP A 283 -6.30 14.31 -16.24
N VAL A 284 -6.68 15.46 -16.81
CA VAL A 284 -7.98 15.64 -17.48
C VAL A 284 -7.80 16.01 -18.93
N ILE A 285 -8.37 15.19 -19.81
CA ILE A 285 -8.53 15.48 -21.25
C ILE A 285 -10.01 15.70 -21.52
N ILE A 286 -10.35 16.84 -22.15
CA ILE A 286 -11.72 17.17 -22.53
C ILE A 286 -11.80 17.25 -24.07
N HIS A 287 -12.58 16.34 -24.65
CA HIS A 287 -13.01 16.46 -26.04
C HIS A 287 -14.25 17.36 -26.13
N LYS A 288 -14.38 18.07 -27.23
CA LYS A 288 -15.50 19.01 -27.46
C LYS A 288 -16.27 18.55 -28.70
N ASP A 289 -17.52 18.22 -28.50
CA ASP A 289 -18.45 17.81 -29.53
C ASP A 289 -19.52 18.89 -29.75
N VAL A 290 -20.08 18.91 -30.92
CA VAL A 290 -21.24 19.77 -31.23
C VAL A 290 -22.48 19.13 -30.60
N ALA A 291 -23.25 19.91 -29.83
CA ALA A 291 -24.51 19.45 -29.29
C ALA A 291 -25.45 19.02 -30.43
N ARG A 292 -26.05 17.85 -30.29
CA ARG A 292 -27.03 17.35 -31.28
C ARG A 292 -28.33 18.12 -31.09
N ASP A 293 -28.83 18.70 -32.19
CA ASP A 293 -30.20 19.24 -32.22
C ASP A 293 -31.15 18.03 -32.01
N ASN A 294 -31.92 18.06 -30.92
CA ASN A 294 -32.98 17.09 -30.66
C ASN A 294 -34.26 17.48 -31.42
#